data_31acbfc3c572f0b5e5ef00cd5d8828a3
#
_entry.id   31acbfc3c572f0b5e5ef00cd5d8828a3
#
_cell.length_a   1.000
_cell.length_b   1.000
_cell.length_c   1.000
_cell.angle_alpha   90.00
_cell.angle_beta   90.00
_cell.angle_gamma   90.00
#
_symmetry.space_group_name_H-M   'P 1'
#
loop_
_entity.id
_entity.type
_entity.pdbx_description
1 polymer ?
#
loop_
_entity_poly.entity_id
_entity_poly.type
_entity_poly.pdbx_seq_one_letter_code
_entity_poly.pdbx_strand_id
1 'polypeptide(L)'
;MLRLASPKIEAVEINSYYFYLYSKNHTTVINLFIFALYYNSKEHSSPEYMLGFNDKLIKAIEELIPRKKDQQAFLQNILPLGKETIYRRLRGEISFTFSEACIIANKLKISLDTLVQVENQNTPLFSLGLSTSKNPVDTVKLKLQQHEDSYTQFLEDPGLTIKSVFSFVPYSLLFPFDGLFKFKMFQYLYQLDTKNVPDRYSAFDLPEELNLCRQDLSEKNPFMPKDMTIIDRKIFIYMVEEINFFHSLGILTEEEKKYLREEMLQLIHYFEYITSYGVREASDMESLIYLSNVNVYYSYTLVRGNDFVCSYMDGIYSLNTILSTDAIICKMHEEWIESLKRFSTLISVSGEIDRRSFFSLQKKQIEDLLS
;
A
#
# COMPACT_ATOMS: atom_id res chain seq x y z
N MET A 1 25.97 -4.47 -48.73
CA MET A 1 25.30 -5.61 -48.06
C MET A 1 26.19 -6.07 -46.89
N LEU A 2 25.93 -5.53 -45.73
CA LEU A 2 26.58 -5.94 -44.47
C LEU A 2 25.45 -6.22 -43.47
N ARG A 3 25.25 -7.51 -43.14
CA ARG A 3 24.36 -7.98 -42.11
C ARG A 3 25.05 -7.77 -40.76
N LEU A 4 24.48 -6.92 -39.93
CA LEU A 4 24.82 -6.83 -38.51
C LEU A 4 24.06 -7.93 -37.77
N ALA A 5 24.78 -8.84 -37.14
CA ALA A 5 24.25 -9.85 -36.24
C ALA A 5 23.94 -9.22 -34.92
N SER A 6 22.70 -9.39 -34.43
CA SER A 6 22.28 -9.01 -33.07
C SER A 6 22.75 -10.06 -32.07
N PRO A 7 23.32 -9.70 -30.93
CA PRO A 7 23.60 -10.66 -29.87
C PRO A 7 22.29 -11.05 -29.15
N LYS A 8 21.94 -12.32 -29.23
CA LYS A 8 20.98 -12.93 -28.30
C LYS A 8 21.63 -13.00 -26.91
N ILE A 9 21.23 -12.15 -26.01
CA ILE A 9 21.64 -12.24 -24.60
C ILE A 9 20.61 -13.14 -23.89
N GLU A 10 21.16 -14.16 -23.24
CA GLU A 10 20.47 -15.20 -22.49
C GLU A 10 19.62 -14.61 -21.36
N ALA A 11 18.32 -14.59 -21.58
CA ALA A 11 17.32 -14.10 -20.61
C ALA A 11 16.91 -15.17 -19.58
N VAL A 12 17.49 -16.37 -19.62
CA VAL A 12 16.98 -17.53 -18.86
C VAL A 12 17.64 -17.70 -17.48
N GLU A 13 18.90 -17.28 -17.30
CA GLU A 13 19.57 -17.47 -15.99
C GLU A 13 19.29 -16.37 -14.97
N ILE A 14 18.88 -15.19 -15.39
CA ILE A 14 18.55 -14.09 -14.48
C ILE A 14 17.21 -14.37 -13.74
N ASN A 15 16.28 -15.07 -14.37
CA ASN A 15 14.98 -15.37 -13.78
C ASN A 15 15.04 -16.42 -12.65
N SER A 16 15.95 -17.38 -12.68
CA SER A 16 16.03 -18.42 -11.66
C SER A 16 16.64 -17.92 -10.34
N TYR A 17 17.57 -16.95 -10.41
CA TYR A 17 18.19 -16.36 -9.22
C TYR A 17 17.24 -15.36 -8.50
N TYR A 18 16.44 -14.63 -9.26
CA TYR A 18 15.39 -13.78 -8.71
C TYR A 18 14.28 -14.61 -8.03
N PHE A 19 13.91 -15.75 -8.61
CA PHE A 19 12.92 -16.66 -8.03
C PHE A 19 13.46 -17.34 -6.76
N TYR A 20 14.74 -17.64 -6.69
CA TYR A 20 15.39 -18.24 -5.52
C TYR A 20 15.53 -17.24 -4.36
N LEU A 21 15.80 -15.97 -4.62
CA LEU A 21 15.79 -14.88 -3.62
C LEU A 21 14.36 -14.52 -3.19
N TYR A 22 13.42 -14.61 -4.12
CA TYR A 22 11.99 -14.33 -3.85
C TYR A 22 11.33 -15.43 -3.03
N SER A 23 11.70 -16.69 -3.22
CA SER A 23 11.12 -17.84 -2.52
C SER A 23 11.65 -18.06 -1.10
N LYS A 24 12.79 -17.46 -0.73
CA LYS A 24 13.40 -17.58 0.61
C LYS A 24 13.30 -16.35 1.49
N ASN A 25 12.91 -15.20 0.96
CA ASN A 25 12.84 -13.96 1.74
C ASN A 25 11.57 -13.17 1.41
N HIS A 26 10.44 -13.57 1.97
CA HIS A 26 9.28 -12.69 2.17
C HIS A 26 9.64 -11.38 2.91
N THR A 27 10.84 -11.33 3.45
CA THR A 27 11.41 -10.23 4.23
C THR A 27 11.89 -9.03 3.38
N THR A 28 12.13 -9.15 2.08
CA THR A 28 12.87 -8.10 1.34
C THR A 28 12.00 -6.90 0.95
N VAL A 29 10.72 -7.10 0.68
CA VAL A 29 9.80 -5.99 0.40
C VAL A 29 9.29 -5.40 1.71
N ILE A 30 9.08 -6.24 2.73
CA ILE A 30 8.80 -5.84 4.11
C ILE A 30 9.98 -5.05 4.66
N ASN A 31 11.22 -5.48 4.40
CA ASN A 31 12.43 -4.75 4.82
C ASN A 31 12.59 -3.39 4.13
N LEU A 32 12.09 -3.18 2.92
CA LEU A 32 12.04 -1.84 2.31
C LEU A 32 11.01 -0.94 3.00
N PHE A 33 9.89 -1.50 3.44
CA PHE A 33 8.88 -0.78 4.20
C PHE A 33 9.36 -0.55 5.64
N ILE A 34 9.93 -1.57 6.30
CA ILE A 34 10.57 -1.49 7.62
C ILE A 34 11.80 -0.60 7.57
N PHE A 35 12.60 -0.62 6.50
CA PHE A 35 13.76 0.25 6.32
C PHE A 35 13.34 1.71 6.25
N ALA A 36 12.29 2.04 5.50
CA ALA A 36 11.73 3.38 5.48
C ALA A 36 11.18 3.78 6.86
N LEU A 37 10.58 2.85 7.59
CA LEU A 37 10.07 3.06 8.94
C LEU A 37 11.19 3.19 9.98
N TYR A 38 12.21 2.33 9.91
CA TYR A 38 13.30 2.27 10.89
C TYR A 38 14.33 3.38 10.73
N TYR A 39 14.54 3.88 9.51
CA TYR A 39 15.53 4.93 9.26
C TYR A 39 15.12 6.29 9.84
N ASN A 40 13.81 6.59 9.87
CA ASN A 40 13.30 7.82 10.49
C ASN A 40 13.16 7.73 12.02
N SER A 41 13.13 6.53 12.59
CA SER A 41 12.89 6.36 14.04
C SER A 41 14.05 6.78 14.95
N LYS A 42 15.25 6.94 14.41
CA LYS A 42 16.44 7.25 15.21
C LYS A 42 16.86 8.73 15.26
N GLU A 43 16.21 9.61 14.53
CA GLU A 43 16.69 11.00 14.41
C GLU A 43 16.25 11.97 15.53
N HIS A 44 15.49 11.52 16.54
CA HIS A 44 15.00 12.45 17.57
C HIS A 44 15.59 12.31 18.99
N SER A 45 16.61 11.46 19.24
CA SER A 45 17.08 11.29 20.62
C SER A 45 18.58 11.30 20.89
N SER A 46 19.46 11.67 19.95
CA SER A 46 20.87 11.92 20.27
C SER A 46 21.55 12.77 19.19
N PRO A 47 22.61 13.53 19.53
CA PRO A 47 23.37 14.30 18.55
C PRO A 47 24.25 13.37 17.71
N GLU A 48 23.67 12.58 16.83
CA GLU A 48 24.38 11.86 15.77
C GLU A 48 24.72 12.84 14.65
N TYR A 49 25.59 13.78 14.97
CA TYR A 49 26.15 14.71 14.02
C TYR A 49 26.96 13.96 12.97
N MET A 50 26.46 13.99 11.73
CA MET A 50 27.21 13.76 10.51
C MET A 50 27.84 12.39 10.33
N LEU A 51 27.05 11.33 10.30
CA LEU A 51 27.45 10.14 9.58
C LEU A 51 27.69 10.53 8.12
N GLY A 52 28.89 10.34 7.64
CA GLY A 52 29.23 10.57 6.24
C GLY A 52 28.37 9.68 5.33
N PHE A 53 28.22 10.06 4.04
CA PHE A 53 27.49 9.25 3.06
C PHE A 53 27.92 7.77 3.06
N ASN A 54 29.22 7.53 3.25
CA ASN A 54 29.77 6.17 3.30
C ASN A 54 29.24 5.35 4.48
N ASP A 55 29.10 5.98 5.65
CA ASP A 55 28.60 5.31 6.85
C ASP A 55 27.12 4.99 6.72
N LYS A 56 26.34 5.90 6.14
CA LYS A 56 24.93 5.68 5.82
C LYS A 56 24.77 4.53 4.82
N LEU A 57 25.63 4.42 3.81
CA LEU A 57 25.61 3.32 2.84
C LEU A 57 25.99 1.98 3.50
N ILE A 58 27.01 1.96 4.37
CA ILE A 58 27.41 0.75 5.11
C ILE A 58 26.24 0.29 6.00
N LYS A 59 25.63 1.21 6.73
CA LYS A 59 24.48 0.92 7.59
C LYS A 59 23.30 0.33 6.79
N ALA A 60 22.99 0.91 5.63
CA ALA A 60 21.96 0.39 4.74
C ALA A 60 22.27 -1.05 4.24
N ILE A 61 23.55 -1.35 3.97
CA ILE A 61 23.97 -2.71 3.62
C ILE A 61 23.79 -3.66 4.80
N GLU A 62 24.16 -3.25 6.02
CA GLU A 62 24.04 -4.08 7.23
C GLU A 62 22.59 -4.40 7.58
N GLU A 63 21.72 -3.44 7.41
CA GLU A 63 20.28 -3.60 7.67
C GLU A 63 19.60 -4.53 6.64
N LEU A 64 19.94 -4.39 5.36
CA LEU A 64 19.37 -5.23 4.31
C LEU A 64 20.00 -6.63 4.23
N ILE A 65 21.24 -6.77 4.68
CA ILE A 65 21.97 -8.04 4.72
C ILE A 65 22.57 -8.23 6.12
N PRO A 66 21.81 -8.73 7.10
CA PRO A 66 22.23 -8.75 8.50
C PRO A 66 23.49 -9.60 8.80
N ARG A 67 23.77 -10.61 7.95
CA ARG A 67 24.91 -11.51 8.19
C ARG A 67 26.15 -11.00 7.46
N LYS A 68 27.21 -10.67 8.19
CA LYS A 68 28.49 -10.16 7.63
C LYS A 68 29.08 -11.03 6.51
N LYS A 69 28.94 -12.33 6.58
CA LYS A 69 29.40 -13.26 5.54
C LYS A 69 28.64 -13.06 4.22
N ASP A 70 27.33 -12.83 4.33
CA ASP A 70 26.47 -12.63 3.15
C ASP A 70 26.68 -11.24 2.54
N GLN A 71 26.99 -10.22 3.35
CA GLN A 71 27.41 -8.89 2.88
C GLN A 71 28.66 -8.98 2.00
N GLN A 72 29.68 -9.72 2.47
CA GLN A 72 30.90 -9.93 1.71
C GLN A 72 30.63 -10.66 0.39
N ALA A 73 29.89 -11.78 0.44
CA ALA A 73 29.55 -12.57 -0.74
C ALA A 73 28.76 -11.74 -1.77
N PHE A 74 27.80 -10.97 -1.30
CA PHE A 74 27.01 -10.07 -2.13
C PHE A 74 27.89 -9.04 -2.84
N LEU A 75 28.72 -8.30 -2.09
CA LEU A 75 29.59 -7.28 -2.65
C LEU A 75 30.65 -7.83 -3.59
N GLN A 76 31.19 -9.03 -3.32
CA GLN A 76 32.11 -9.72 -4.25
C GLN A 76 31.44 -10.08 -5.57
N ASN A 77 30.15 -10.38 -5.55
CA ASN A 77 29.41 -10.74 -6.76
C ASN A 77 29.08 -9.52 -7.64
N ILE A 78 28.97 -8.33 -7.08
CA ILE A 78 28.53 -7.13 -7.80
C ILE A 78 29.67 -6.14 -8.09
N LEU A 79 30.75 -6.20 -7.33
CA LEU A 79 31.90 -5.29 -7.48
C LEU A 79 33.16 -6.07 -7.88
N PRO A 80 33.99 -5.54 -8.82
CA PRO A 80 35.23 -6.14 -9.20
C PRO A 80 36.33 -5.90 -8.16
N LEU A 81 36.07 -6.26 -6.90
CA LEU A 81 36.96 -6.00 -5.77
C LEU A 81 37.36 -7.30 -5.08
N GLY A 82 38.62 -7.35 -4.62
CA GLY A 82 39.11 -8.46 -3.80
C GLY A 82 38.49 -8.46 -2.41
N LYS A 83 38.45 -9.65 -1.79
CA LYS A 83 37.85 -9.88 -0.48
C LYS A 83 38.35 -8.92 0.60
N GLU A 84 39.63 -8.67 0.68
CA GLU A 84 40.24 -7.77 1.65
C GLU A 84 39.80 -6.31 1.46
N THR A 85 39.71 -5.86 0.22
CA THR A 85 39.22 -4.50 -0.10
C THR A 85 37.77 -4.32 0.32
N ILE A 86 36.93 -5.30 0.06
CA ILE A 86 35.51 -5.28 0.49
C ILE A 86 35.41 -5.21 2.02
N TYR A 87 36.23 -6.01 2.71
CA TYR A 87 36.25 -6.02 4.16
C TYR A 87 36.65 -4.66 4.74
N ARG A 88 37.66 -4.00 4.15
CA ARG A 88 38.07 -2.64 4.57
C ARG A 88 37.02 -1.57 4.27
N ARG A 89 36.28 -1.73 3.16
CA ARG A 89 35.14 -0.86 2.84
C ARG A 89 34.00 -1.01 3.85
N LEU A 90 33.60 -2.24 4.19
CA LEU A 90 32.56 -2.51 5.17
C LEU A 90 32.91 -2.04 6.60
N ARG A 91 34.21 -1.94 6.93
CA ARG A 91 34.66 -1.36 8.19
C ARG A 91 34.80 0.17 8.16
N GLY A 92 34.50 0.80 7.02
CA GLY A 92 34.66 2.25 6.87
C GLY A 92 36.10 2.73 6.74
N GLU A 93 37.10 1.83 6.68
CA GLU A 93 38.52 2.20 6.54
C GLU A 93 38.82 2.84 5.17
N ILE A 94 38.06 2.45 4.15
CA ILE A 94 38.13 2.99 2.80
C ILE A 94 36.70 3.25 2.34
N SER A 95 36.39 4.48 1.92
CA SER A 95 35.07 4.82 1.41
C SER A 95 34.75 4.14 0.08
N PHE A 96 33.52 3.73 -0.13
CA PHE A 96 33.03 3.33 -1.44
C PHE A 96 33.15 4.50 -2.42
N THR A 97 33.61 4.22 -3.65
CA THR A 97 33.55 5.24 -4.70
C THR A 97 32.11 5.49 -5.12
N PHE A 98 31.83 6.62 -5.74
CA PHE A 98 30.48 6.94 -6.23
C PHE A 98 29.95 5.85 -7.19
N SER A 99 30.81 5.34 -8.08
CA SER A 99 30.42 4.25 -9.01
C SER A 99 30.06 2.96 -8.27
N GLU A 100 30.81 2.58 -7.24
CA GLU A 100 30.51 1.42 -6.41
C GLU A 100 29.20 1.63 -5.63
N ALA A 101 29.01 2.80 -5.06
CA ALA A 101 27.77 3.16 -4.36
C ALA A 101 26.55 3.09 -5.29
N CYS A 102 26.64 3.58 -6.53
CA CYS A 102 25.58 3.45 -7.53
C CYS A 102 25.27 1.99 -7.86
N ILE A 103 26.26 1.13 -8.00
CA ILE A 103 26.08 -0.30 -8.27
C ILE A 103 25.36 -0.96 -7.08
N ILE A 104 25.84 -0.70 -5.87
CA ILE A 104 25.25 -1.23 -4.63
C ILE A 104 23.79 -0.78 -4.50
N ALA A 105 23.55 0.53 -4.60
CA ALA A 105 22.23 1.12 -4.50
C ALA A 105 21.23 0.54 -5.51
N ASN A 106 21.68 0.39 -6.78
CA ASN A 106 20.85 -0.23 -7.81
C ASN A 106 20.52 -1.70 -7.50
N LYS A 107 21.46 -2.48 -7.01
CA LYS A 107 21.26 -3.90 -6.68
C LYS A 107 20.41 -4.10 -5.43
N LEU A 108 20.58 -3.27 -4.40
CA LEU A 108 19.80 -3.31 -3.17
C LEU A 108 18.48 -2.53 -3.27
N LYS A 109 18.26 -1.82 -4.42
CA LYS A 109 17.07 -0.95 -4.61
C LYS A 109 16.99 0.19 -3.59
N ILE A 110 18.13 0.71 -3.16
CA ILE A 110 18.22 1.86 -2.27
C ILE A 110 18.29 3.13 -3.11
N SER A 111 17.54 4.18 -2.72
CA SER A 111 17.73 5.51 -3.30
C SER A 111 18.98 6.17 -2.71
N LEU A 112 19.88 6.64 -3.58
CA LEU A 112 21.03 7.43 -3.14
C LEU A 112 20.58 8.77 -2.54
N ASP A 113 19.49 9.34 -3.03
CA ASP A 113 18.95 10.59 -2.49
C ASP A 113 18.53 10.42 -1.03
N THR A 114 17.99 9.26 -0.65
CA THR A 114 17.66 8.93 0.74
C THR A 114 18.91 8.85 1.61
N LEU A 115 20.05 8.39 1.08
CA LEU A 115 21.31 8.33 1.82
C LEU A 115 22.00 9.69 1.93
N VAL A 116 21.79 10.56 0.95
CA VAL A 116 22.43 11.89 0.88
C VAL A 116 21.67 12.93 1.70
N GLN A 117 20.45 12.62 2.18
CA GLN A 117 19.59 13.64 2.85
C GLN A 117 20.39 14.75 3.51
N VAL A 118 20.54 15.85 2.77
CA VAL A 118 21.11 17.09 3.28
C VAL A 118 19.94 17.84 3.92
N GLU A 119 20.04 18.14 5.19
CA GLU A 119 19.02 18.79 6.03
C GLU A 119 18.39 20.08 5.48
N ASN A 120 18.77 20.51 4.28
CA ASN A 120 18.41 21.81 3.71
C ASN A 120 17.74 21.75 2.33
N GLN A 121 17.30 20.61 1.82
CA GLN A 121 16.55 20.61 0.57
C GLN A 121 15.06 20.40 0.87
N ASN A 122 14.28 21.46 0.65
CA ASN A 122 12.81 21.47 0.64
C ASN A 122 12.22 20.61 -0.51
N THR A 123 12.89 19.51 -0.87
CA THR A 123 12.43 18.58 -1.90
C THR A 123 11.92 17.33 -1.21
N PRO A 124 10.62 17.22 -1.02
CA PRO A 124 10.02 16.06 -0.37
C PRO A 124 10.25 14.79 -1.16
N LEU A 125 10.56 13.69 -0.47
CA LEU A 125 10.76 12.38 -1.09
C LEU A 125 9.50 11.54 -1.01
N PHE A 126 9.11 11.00 -2.17
CA PHE A 126 8.03 10.04 -2.31
C PHE A 126 8.56 8.73 -2.90
N SER A 127 8.14 7.63 -2.32
CA SER A 127 8.37 6.29 -2.88
C SER A 127 7.10 5.81 -3.56
N LEU A 128 7.20 5.46 -4.82
CA LEU A 128 6.07 4.89 -5.55
C LEU A 128 6.10 3.36 -5.37
N GLY A 129 5.14 2.86 -4.62
CA GLY A 129 4.93 1.42 -4.39
C GLY A 129 4.34 0.73 -5.61
N LEU A 130 5.06 0.77 -6.75
CA LEU A 130 4.65 0.04 -7.94
C LEU A 130 4.98 -1.44 -7.79
N SER A 131 3.96 -2.26 -7.89
CA SER A 131 4.14 -3.68 -8.14
C SER A 131 4.40 -3.87 -9.64
N THR A 132 5.58 -4.36 -9.99
CA THR A 132 6.03 -4.52 -11.38
C THR A 132 5.99 -5.97 -11.85
N SER A 133 5.13 -6.81 -11.27
CA SER A 133 4.94 -8.17 -11.78
C SER A 133 4.40 -8.10 -13.21
N LYS A 134 4.92 -9.00 -14.07
CA LYS A 134 4.38 -9.16 -15.43
C LYS A 134 3.00 -9.80 -15.44
N ASN A 135 2.66 -10.48 -14.34
CA ASN A 135 1.36 -11.08 -14.12
C ASN A 135 0.54 -10.19 -13.16
N PRO A 136 -0.57 -9.61 -13.59
CA PRO A 136 -1.42 -8.79 -12.73
C PRO A 136 -1.96 -9.53 -11.49
N VAL A 137 -2.20 -10.84 -11.58
CA VAL A 137 -2.66 -11.67 -10.44
C VAL A 137 -1.60 -11.70 -9.33
N ASP A 138 -0.32 -11.88 -9.69
CA ASP A 138 0.79 -11.84 -8.71
C ASP A 138 0.88 -10.46 -8.04
N THR A 139 0.56 -9.41 -8.78
CA THR A 139 0.50 -8.05 -8.23
C THR A 139 -0.57 -7.93 -7.16
N VAL A 140 -1.78 -8.42 -7.43
CA VAL A 140 -2.88 -8.43 -6.46
C VAL A 140 -2.49 -9.23 -5.21
N LYS A 141 -1.98 -10.45 -5.42
CA LYS A 141 -1.53 -11.32 -4.32
C LYS A 141 -0.51 -10.63 -3.42
N LEU A 142 0.51 -10.02 -4.02
CA LEU A 142 1.51 -9.27 -3.28
C LEU A 142 0.89 -8.12 -2.47
N LYS A 143 -0.09 -7.41 -3.04
CA LYS A 143 -0.78 -6.33 -2.32
C LYS A 143 -1.61 -6.82 -1.14
N LEU A 144 -2.30 -7.94 -1.29
CA LEU A 144 -3.04 -8.57 -0.18
C LEU A 144 -2.10 -9.02 0.94
N GLN A 145 -0.96 -9.63 0.60
CA GLN A 145 0.06 -10.02 1.57
C GLN A 145 0.66 -8.81 2.29
N GLN A 146 0.99 -7.74 1.56
CA GLN A 146 1.47 -6.49 2.16
C GLN A 146 0.45 -5.88 3.13
N HIS A 147 -0.83 -5.98 2.81
CA HIS A 147 -1.90 -5.52 3.70
C HIS A 147 -1.95 -6.36 4.98
N GLU A 148 -1.86 -7.68 4.89
CA GLU A 148 -1.81 -8.60 6.05
C GLU A 148 -0.60 -8.32 6.95
N ASP A 149 0.58 -8.19 6.35
CA ASP A 149 1.82 -7.92 7.07
C ASP A 149 1.75 -6.58 7.83
N SER A 150 1.26 -5.54 7.16
CA SER A 150 1.07 -4.22 7.77
C SER A 150 0.09 -4.27 8.94
N TYR A 151 -1.00 -5.01 8.78
CA TYR A 151 -1.98 -5.18 9.83
C TYR A 151 -1.42 -5.90 11.07
N THR A 152 -0.66 -6.97 10.86
CA THR A 152 -0.03 -7.73 11.95
C THR A 152 0.92 -6.82 12.74
N GLN A 153 1.75 -6.03 12.07
CA GLN A 153 2.61 -5.05 12.72
C GLN A 153 1.81 -3.99 13.50
N PHE A 154 0.68 -3.56 12.96
CA PHE A 154 -0.16 -2.56 13.59
C PHE A 154 -0.83 -3.08 14.88
N LEU A 155 -1.07 -4.38 14.97
CA LEU A 155 -1.57 -5.00 16.20
C LEU A 155 -0.50 -5.11 17.28
N GLU A 156 0.77 -5.23 16.93
CA GLU A 156 1.90 -5.39 17.85
C GLU A 156 2.34 -4.06 18.49
N ASP A 157 1.99 -2.91 17.93
CA ASP A 157 2.33 -1.58 18.47
C ASP A 157 1.10 -0.91 19.14
N PRO A 158 0.98 -0.94 20.48
CA PRO A 158 -0.12 -0.30 21.19
C PRO A 158 -0.14 1.24 21.05
N GLY A 159 1.02 1.84 20.77
CA GLY A 159 1.18 3.29 20.60
C GLY A 159 0.84 3.78 19.19
N LEU A 160 0.48 2.87 18.28
CA LEU A 160 0.21 3.21 16.91
C LEU A 160 -1.06 4.04 16.77
N THR A 161 -0.98 5.15 16.04
CA THR A 161 -2.14 5.96 15.61
C THR A 161 -2.30 5.92 14.11
N ILE A 162 -3.56 5.83 13.63
CA ILE A 162 -3.91 5.81 12.22
C ILE A 162 -4.99 6.84 11.96
N LYS A 163 -4.67 7.84 11.14
CA LYS A 163 -5.61 8.85 10.65
C LYS A 163 -5.82 8.63 9.15
N SER A 164 -7.03 8.28 8.74
CA SER A 164 -7.35 7.96 7.34
C SER A 164 -8.38 8.93 6.76
N VAL A 165 -8.25 9.17 5.48
CA VAL A 165 -9.23 9.93 4.69
C VAL A 165 -9.55 9.11 3.43
N PHE A 166 -10.82 8.80 3.20
CA PHE A 166 -11.25 7.99 2.06
C PHE A 166 -12.20 8.75 1.15
N SER A 167 -11.81 8.85 -0.13
CA SER A 167 -12.64 9.37 -1.22
C SER A 167 -13.40 8.27 -1.97
N PHE A 168 -12.97 7.02 -1.82
CA PHE A 168 -13.60 5.81 -2.38
C PHE A 168 -13.58 4.69 -1.34
N VAL A 169 -14.36 3.63 -1.60
CA VAL A 169 -14.44 2.46 -0.72
C VAL A 169 -13.07 1.77 -0.65
N PRO A 170 -12.41 1.73 0.51
CA PRO A 170 -11.13 1.03 0.63
C PRO A 170 -11.32 -0.49 0.44
N TYR A 171 -10.32 -1.14 -0.17
CA TYR A 171 -10.40 -2.58 -0.49
C TYR A 171 -10.65 -3.46 0.74
N SER A 172 -10.19 -3.06 1.92
CA SER A 172 -10.43 -3.78 3.17
C SER A 172 -11.91 -3.86 3.56
N LEU A 173 -12.73 -2.90 3.15
CA LEU A 173 -14.19 -2.97 3.32
C LEU A 173 -14.85 -4.00 2.39
N LEU A 174 -14.19 -4.42 1.34
CA LEU A 174 -14.72 -5.37 0.37
C LEU A 174 -14.40 -6.83 0.70
N PHE A 175 -13.47 -7.10 1.61
CA PHE A 175 -13.08 -8.48 1.93
C PHE A 175 -14.25 -9.39 2.37
N PRO A 176 -15.26 -8.93 3.12
CA PRO A 176 -16.41 -9.74 3.46
C PRO A 176 -17.39 -10.02 2.30
N PHE A 177 -17.27 -9.32 1.17
CA PHE A 177 -18.25 -9.32 0.06
C PHE A 177 -17.65 -9.94 -1.19
N ASP A 178 -18.01 -11.20 -1.46
CA ASP A 178 -17.44 -12.04 -2.54
C ASP A 178 -17.60 -11.40 -3.91
N GLY A 179 -18.81 -10.97 -4.24
CA GLY A 179 -19.11 -10.39 -5.55
C GLY A 179 -18.46 -9.03 -5.76
N LEU A 180 -18.51 -8.13 -4.76
CA LEU A 180 -17.88 -6.82 -4.86
C LEU A 180 -16.36 -6.94 -4.98
N PHE A 181 -15.73 -7.83 -4.20
CA PHE A 181 -14.30 -8.08 -4.32
C PHE A 181 -13.96 -8.68 -5.68
N LYS A 182 -14.69 -9.72 -6.11
CA LYS A 182 -14.53 -10.33 -7.43
C LYS A 182 -14.69 -9.28 -8.54
N PHE A 183 -15.70 -8.40 -8.44
CA PHE A 183 -15.93 -7.32 -9.41
C PHE A 183 -14.75 -6.35 -9.50
N LYS A 184 -14.22 -5.90 -8.37
CA LYS A 184 -13.04 -5.01 -8.36
C LYS A 184 -11.79 -5.68 -8.92
N MET A 185 -11.60 -6.99 -8.66
CA MET A 185 -10.48 -7.75 -9.23
C MET A 185 -10.67 -7.95 -10.74
N PHE A 186 -11.89 -8.31 -11.17
CA PHE A 186 -12.22 -8.37 -12.59
C PHE A 186 -11.93 -7.04 -13.30
N GLN A 187 -12.43 -5.93 -12.77
CA GLN A 187 -12.20 -4.59 -13.31
C GLN A 187 -10.71 -4.29 -13.46
N TYR A 188 -9.92 -4.54 -12.42
CA TYR A 188 -8.48 -4.31 -12.44
C TYR A 188 -7.76 -5.16 -13.48
N LEU A 189 -8.06 -6.46 -13.51
CA LEU A 189 -7.42 -7.40 -14.44
C LEU A 189 -7.88 -7.14 -15.89
N TYR A 190 -9.17 -6.85 -16.11
CA TYR A 190 -9.73 -6.51 -17.42
C TYR A 190 -9.08 -5.25 -18.00
N GLN A 191 -8.81 -4.25 -17.16
CA GLN A 191 -8.14 -3.01 -17.59
C GLN A 191 -6.69 -3.22 -18.00
N LEU A 192 -5.97 -4.15 -17.35
CA LEU A 192 -4.55 -4.38 -17.59
C LEU A 192 -4.27 -5.44 -18.66
N ASP A 193 -5.10 -6.44 -18.78
CA ASP A 193 -4.86 -7.60 -19.65
C ASP A 193 -6.15 -8.12 -20.32
N THR A 194 -6.70 -7.30 -21.19
CA THR A 194 -7.92 -7.64 -21.95
C THR A 194 -7.83 -8.88 -22.82
N LYS A 195 -6.61 -9.43 -23.03
CA LYS A 195 -6.44 -10.64 -23.87
C LYS A 195 -6.63 -11.94 -23.10
N ASN A 196 -6.32 -11.93 -21.79
CA ASN A 196 -6.35 -13.11 -20.94
C ASN A 196 -7.53 -13.11 -19.95
N VAL A 197 -8.22 -11.99 -19.83
CA VAL A 197 -9.42 -11.86 -19.00
C VAL A 197 -10.65 -12.03 -19.88
N PRO A 198 -11.66 -12.84 -19.48
CA PRO A 198 -12.87 -13.03 -20.26
C PRO A 198 -13.61 -11.71 -20.53
N ASP A 199 -14.26 -11.61 -21.70
CA ASP A 199 -15.06 -10.43 -22.08
C ASP A 199 -16.34 -10.26 -21.24
N ARG A 200 -16.70 -11.27 -20.44
CA ARG A 200 -17.89 -11.27 -19.58
C ARG A 200 -17.52 -11.62 -18.14
N TYR A 201 -18.11 -10.91 -17.21
CA TYR A 201 -17.92 -11.13 -15.78
C TYR A 201 -18.34 -12.54 -15.34
N SER A 202 -19.43 -13.10 -15.92
CA SER A 202 -19.89 -14.48 -15.64
C SER A 202 -18.84 -15.55 -15.97
N ALA A 203 -17.98 -15.30 -16.94
CA ALA A 203 -16.91 -16.22 -17.34
C ALA A 203 -15.60 -16.00 -16.57
N PHE A 204 -15.53 -14.97 -15.74
CA PHE A 204 -14.37 -14.70 -14.92
C PHE A 204 -14.44 -15.45 -13.60
N ASP A 205 -13.48 -16.33 -13.37
CA ASP A 205 -13.28 -16.96 -12.07
C ASP A 205 -12.15 -16.24 -11.32
N LEU A 206 -12.46 -15.82 -10.09
CA LEU A 206 -11.44 -15.26 -9.22
C LEU A 206 -10.42 -16.36 -8.92
N PRO A 207 -9.10 -16.15 -9.18
CA PRO A 207 -8.08 -17.14 -8.86
C PRO A 207 -8.20 -17.61 -7.42
N GLU A 208 -8.19 -18.93 -7.21
CA GLU A 208 -8.40 -19.55 -5.89
C GLU A 208 -7.46 -18.97 -4.82
N GLU A 209 -6.20 -18.74 -5.17
CA GLU A 209 -5.21 -18.15 -4.26
C GLU A 209 -5.59 -16.73 -3.81
N LEU A 210 -6.22 -15.92 -4.67
CA LEU A 210 -6.70 -14.58 -4.28
C LEU A 210 -7.94 -14.67 -3.39
N ASN A 211 -8.82 -15.64 -3.67
CA ASN A 211 -10.00 -15.85 -2.85
C ASN A 211 -9.64 -16.34 -1.45
N LEU A 212 -8.68 -17.26 -1.33
CA LEU A 212 -8.18 -17.72 -0.03
C LEU A 212 -7.53 -16.57 0.77
N CYS A 213 -6.67 -15.76 0.14
CA CYS A 213 -6.10 -14.58 0.78
C CYS A 213 -7.19 -13.60 1.25
N ARG A 214 -8.21 -13.36 0.43
CA ARG A 214 -9.34 -12.48 0.79
C ARG A 214 -10.11 -13.01 2.00
N GLN A 215 -10.43 -14.30 2.02
CA GLN A 215 -11.14 -14.94 3.14
C GLN A 215 -10.34 -14.82 4.44
N ASP A 216 -9.06 -15.13 4.41
CA ASP A 216 -8.17 -14.99 5.55
C ASP A 216 -8.12 -13.53 6.06
N LEU A 217 -8.00 -12.56 5.14
CA LEU A 217 -8.06 -11.13 5.48
C LEU A 217 -9.43 -10.71 6.01
N SER A 218 -10.52 -11.28 5.52
CA SER A 218 -11.86 -11.00 6.03
C SER A 218 -12.03 -11.43 7.49
N GLU A 219 -11.45 -12.56 7.85
CA GLU A 219 -11.52 -13.11 9.21
C GLU A 219 -10.56 -12.38 10.17
N LYS A 220 -9.31 -12.21 9.77
CA LYS A 220 -8.25 -11.64 10.61
C LYS A 220 -8.23 -10.11 10.63
N ASN A 221 -8.57 -9.51 9.51
CA ASN A 221 -8.39 -8.09 9.27
C ASN A 221 -9.60 -7.46 8.58
N PRO A 222 -10.75 -7.45 9.21
CA PRO A 222 -11.83 -6.62 8.73
C PRO A 222 -11.40 -5.16 8.75
N PHE A 223 -12.05 -4.31 7.95
CA PHE A 223 -11.81 -2.85 7.93
C PHE A 223 -11.70 -2.29 9.35
N MET A 224 -10.57 -1.69 9.67
CA MET A 224 -10.31 -1.07 10.96
C MET A 224 -10.09 0.43 10.78
N PRO A 225 -11.12 1.23 10.98
CA PRO A 225 -10.86 2.61 11.36
C PRO A 225 -10.20 2.59 12.75
N LYS A 226 -8.97 3.09 12.86
CA LYS A 226 -8.27 3.27 14.13
C LYS A 226 -8.10 4.77 14.33
N ASP A 227 -8.30 5.25 15.54
CA ASP A 227 -8.25 6.66 15.94
C ASP A 227 -9.20 7.58 15.18
N MET A 228 -8.93 7.86 13.89
CA MET A 228 -9.77 8.77 13.14
C MET A 228 -9.85 8.40 11.65
N THR A 229 -11.08 8.38 11.15
CA THR A 229 -11.35 8.20 9.73
C THR A 229 -12.30 9.28 9.23
N ILE A 230 -11.93 9.96 8.15
CA ILE A 230 -12.80 10.91 7.46
C ILE A 230 -13.23 10.29 6.14
N ILE A 231 -14.52 10.26 5.84
CA ILE A 231 -15.04 9.73 4.58
C ILE A 231 -15.72 10.81 3.74
N ASP A 232 -15.60 10.70 2.43
CA ASP A 232 -16.36 11.52 1.49
C ASP A 232 -17.83 11.11 1.45
N ARG A 233 -18.75 12.07 1.24
CA ARG A 233 -20.18 11.79 1.10
C ARG A 233 -20.51 10.95 -0.12
N LYS A 234 -19.64 10.87 -1.10
CA LYS A 234 -19.78 10.12 -2.35
C LYS A 234 -18.99 8.81 -2.35
N ILE A 235 -18.54 8.35 -1.20
CA ILE A 235 -17.63 7.21 -1.07
C ILE A 235 -18.10 5.95 -1.83
N PHE A 236 -19.42 5.72 -1.94
CA PHE A 236 -19.99 4.55 -2.59
C PHE A 236 -20.35 4.79 -4.07
N ILE A 237 -20.53 6.04 -4.50
CA ILE A 237 -21.10 6.36 -5.80
C ILE A 237 -20.21 5.88 -6.97
N TYR A 238 -18.89 5.96 -6.84
CA TYR A 238 -17.99 5.51 -7.88
C TYR A 238 -18.15 4.03 -8.21
N MET A 239 -18.35 3.19 -7.20
CA MET A 239 -18.56 1.76 -7.43
C MET A 239 -19.92 1.49 -8.12
N VAL A 240 -20.95 2.26 -7.77
CA VAL A 240 -22.26 2.20 -8.43
C VAL A 240 -22.15 2.60 -9.91
N GLU A 241 -21.43 3.68 -10.20
CA GLU A 241 -21.18 4.13 -11.57
C GLU A 241 -20.39 3.11 -12.38
N GLU A 242 -19.38 2.49 -11.78
CA GLU A 242 -18.60 1.41 -12.39
C GLU A 242 -19.47 0.18 -12.71
N ILE A 243 -20.31 -0.27 -11.80
CA ILE A 243 -21.24 -1.40 -12.02
C ILE A 243 -22.18 -1.08 -13.19
N ASN A 244 -22.79 0.11 -13.22
CA ASN A 244 -23.64 0.54 -14.31
C ASN A 244 -22.89 0.62 -15.64
N PHE A 245 -21.65 1.13 -15.64
CA PHE A 245 -20.84 1.20 -16.85
C PHE A 245 -20.57 -0.19 -17.42
N PHE A 246 -20.13 -1.14 -16.61
CA PHE A 246 -19.87 -2.51 -17.05
C PHE A 246 -21.14 -3.23 -17.51
N HIS A 247 -22.26 -2.95 -16.86
CA HIS A 247 -23.56 -3.44 -17.32
C HIS A 247 -23.97 -2.82 -18.69
N SER A 248 -23.78 -1.54 -18.89
CA SER A 248 -24.09 -0.86 -20.16
C SER A 248 -23.27 -1.38 -21.34
N LEU A 249 -22.08 -1.91 -21.09
CA LEU A 249 -21.21 -2.57 -22.06
C LEU A 249 -21.64 -4.02 -22.36
N GLY A 250 -22.64 -4.56 -21.66
CA GLY A 250 -23.05 -5.96 -21.76
C GLY A 250 -22.05 -6.96 -21.14
N ILE A 251 -21.11 -6.47 -20.36
CA ILE A 251 -20.12 -7.27 -19.63
C ILE A 251 -20.75 -7.91 -18.38
N LEU A 252 -21.62 -7.18 -17.69
CA LEU A 252 -22.48 -7.67 -16.61
C LEU A 252 -23.87 -7.96 -17.13
N THR A 253 -24.45 -9.09 -16.71
CA THR A 253 -25.87 -9.39 -16.91
C THR A 253 -26.74 -8.61 -15.90
N GLU A 254 -28.06 -8.60 -16.13
CA GLU A 254 -29.02 -7.98 -15.19
C GLU A 254 -29.01 -8.71 -13.83
N GLU A 255 -28.87 -10.04 -13.83
CA GLU A 255 -28.79 -10.84 -12.61
C GLU A 255 -27.50 -10.52 -11.81
N GLU A 256 -26.39 -10.35 -12.50
CA GLU A 256 -25.12 -9.99 -11.86
C GLU A 256 -25.15 -8.56 -11.31
N LYS A 257 -25.72 -7.62 -12.05
CA LYS A 257 -25.96 -6.26 -11.57
C LYS A 257 -26.81 -6.26 -10.30
N LYS A 258 -27.91 -7.04 -10.30
CA LYS A 258 -28.78 -7.19 -9.14
C LYS A 258 -28.04 -7.80 -7.94
N TYR A 259 -27.24 -8.83 -8.17
CA TYR A 259 -26.42 -9.45 -7.12
C TYR A 259 -25.44 -8.45 -6.51
N LEU A 260 -24.71 -7.69 -7.34
CA LEU A 260 -23.78 -6.66 -6.87
C LEU A 260 -24.50 -5.52 -6.11
N ARG A 261 -25.73 -5.16 -6.55
CA ARG A 261 -26.57 -4.21 -5.83
C ARG A 261 -26.92 -4.69 -4.41
N GLU A 262 -27.29 -5.96 -4.28
CA GLU A 262 -27.60 -6.56 -2.99
C GLU A 262 -26.38 -6.55 -2.06
N GLU A 263 -25.21 -6.90 -2.57
CA GLU A 263 -23.96 -6.80 -1.78
C GLU A 263 -23.57 -5.36 -1.45
N MET A 264 -23.81 -4.39 -2.33
CA MET A 264 -23.62 -2.97 -2.03
C MET A 264 -24.51 -2.50 -0.87
N LEU A 265 -25.76 -2.95 -0.82
CA LEU A 265 -26.66 -2.64 0.29
C LEU A 265 -26.19 -3.31 1.59
N GLN A 266 -25.68 -4.53 1.53
CA GLN A 266 -25.08 -5.22 2.68
C GLN A 266 -23.80 -4.51 3.15
N LEU A 267 -22.94 -4.06 2.25
CA LEU A 267 -21.75 -3.26 2.56
C LEU A 267 -22.10 -1.97 3.29
N ILE A 268 -23.13 -1.24 2.80
CA ILE A 268 -23.60 -0.03 3.47
C ILE A 268 -24.15 -0.35 4.87
N HIS A 269 -24.91 -1.43 5.00
CA HIS A 269 -25.44 -1.85 6.31
C HIS A 269 -24.30 -2.22 7.27
N TYR A 270 -23.31 -2.96 6.80
CA TYR A 270 -22.11 -3.31 7.57
C TYR A 270 -21.33 -2.06 8.02
N PHE A 271 -21.17 -1.08 7.12
CA PHE A 271 -20.48 0.15 7.46
C PHE A 271 -21.29 1.05 8.41
N GLU A 272 -22.60 1.11 8.25
CA GLU A 272 -23.51 1.77 9.21
C GLU A 272 -23.41 1.14 10.61
N TYR A 273 -23.34 -0.19 10.68
CA TYR A 273 -23.10 -0.91 11.93
C TYR A 273 -21.78 -0.49 12.60
N ILE A 274 -20.67 -0.53 11.88
CA ILE A 274 -19.36 -0.09 12.39
C ILE A 274 -19.42 1.34 12.91
N THR A 275 -20.03 2.25 12.15
CA THR A 275 -20.13 3.66 12.54
C THR A 275 -21.04 3.87 13.75
N SER A 276 -22.04 3.03 13.94
CA SER A 276 -23.00 3.17 15.04
C SER A 276 -22.39 2.85 16.40
N TYR A 277 -21.53 1.87 16.44
CA TYR A 277 -20.93 1.43 17.70
C TYR A 277 -19.60 2.11 18.02
N GLY A 278 -18.92 2.68 17.03
CA GLY A 278 -17.63 3.35 17.21
C GLY A 278 -16.50 2.41 17.71
N VAL A 279 -16.85 1.14 17.92
CA VAL A 279 -15.99 0.12 18.48
C VAL A 279 -16.21 -1.18 17.69
N ARG A 280 -15.20 -1.94 17.50
CA ARG A 280 -15.26 -3.30 17.00
C ARG A 280 -15.48 -4.29 18.12
N GLU A 281 -16.25 -5.35 17.86
CA GLU A 281 -16.45 -6.46 18.82
C GLU A 281 -15.13 -7.11 19.29
N ALA A 282 -14.04 -6.96 18.53
CA ALA A 282 -12.74 -7.57 18.82
C ALA A 282 -11.67 -6.61 19.40
N SER A 283 -11.95 -5.32 19.53
CA SER A 283 -10.98 -4.36 20.10
C SER A 283 -11.70 -3.28 20.90
N ASP A 284 -11.26 -3.05 22.13
CA ASP A 284 -11.76 -1.96 23.00
C ASP A 284 -11.36 -0.55 22.51
N MET A 285 -10.92 -0.41 21.24
CA MET A 285 -10.39 0.84 20.72
C MET A 285 -11.51 1.66 20.06
N GLU A 286 -11.75 2.84 20.61
CA GLU A 286 -12.69 3.82 20.07
C GLU A 286 -12.18 4.37 18.73
N SER A 287 -13.02 4.34 17.72
CA SER A 287 -12.72 4.85 16.39
C SER A 287 -13.64 6.00 16.03
N LEU A 288 -13.06 7.15 15.72
CA LEU A 288 -13.82 8.34 15.37
C LEU A 288 -14.00 8.42 13.85
N ILE A 289 -15.23 8.28 13.37
CA ILE A 289 -15.56 8.37 11.95
C ILE A 289 -16.31 9.67 11.68
N TYR A 290 -15.76 10.46 10.77
CA TYR A 290 -16.29 11.75 10.34
C TYR A 290 -16.78 11.69 8.90
N LEU A 291 -17.87 12.39 8.63
CA LEU A 291 -18.39 12.61 7.28
C LEU A 291 -17.97 14.00 6.81
N SER A 292 -17.18 14.06 5.75
CA SER A 292 -16.72 15.35 5.21
C SER A 292 -17.88 16.15 4.61
N ASN A 293 -17.93 17.45 4.89
CA ASN A 293 -18.86 18.39 4.27
C ASN A 293 -18.28 19.06 3.02
N VAL A 294 -17.01 18.81 2.73
CA VAL A 294 -16.32 19.24 1.51
C VAL A 294 -15.85 18.01 0.74
N ASN A 295 -15.64 18.14 -0.58
CA ASN A 295 -15.19 17.03 -1.39
C ASN A 295 -13.78 16.57 -0.98
N VAL A 296 -13.59 15.28 -0.92
CA VAL A 296 -12.29 14.62 -0.72
C VAL A 296 -11.82 14.07 -2.05
N TYR A 297 -10.72 14.60 -2.57
CA TYR A 297 -10.24 14.23 -3.92
C TYR A 297 -9.34 13.01 -3.94
N TYR A 298 -8.66 12.69 -2.83
CA TYR A 298 -7.71 11.57 -2.72
C TYR A 298 -7.90 10.83 -1.41
N SER A 299 -7.69 9.52 -1.46
CA SER A 299 -7.58 8.71 -0.25
C SER A 299 -6.13 8.72 0.23
N TYR A 300 -5.94 8.98 1.52
CA TYR A 300 -4.63 9.01 2.15
C TYR A 300 -4.71 8.62 3.62
N THR A 301 -3.63 8.03 4.12
CA THR A 301 -3.53 7.57 5.49
C THR A 301 -2.21 8.01 6.10
N LEU A 302 -2.26 8.56 7.29
CA LEU A 302 -1.11 8.85 8.13
C LEU A 302 -1.03 7.80 9.24
N VAL A 303 0.11 7.14 9.34
CA VAL A 303 0.42 6.18 10.40
C VAL A 303 1.57 6.73 11.22
N ARG A 304 1.40 6.74 12.54
CA ARG A 304 2.42 7.15 13.48
C ARG A 304 2.58 6.08 14.55
N GLY A 305 3.76 5.51 14.66
CA GLY A 305 4.20 4.66 15.75
C GLY A 305 5.09 5.43 16.73
N ASN A 306 5.66 4.74 17.70
CA ASN A 306 6.55 5.33 18.70
C ASN A 306 7.80 5.95 18.06
N ASP A 307 8.35 5.28 17.05
CA ASP A 307 9.64 5.62 16.45
C ASP A 307 9.56 5.97 14.97
N PHE A 308 8.36 6.04 14.39
CA PHE A 308 8.18 6.32 12.97
C PHE A 308 6.91 7.08 12.64
N VAL A 309 6.93 7.75 11.51
CA VAL A 309 5.75 8.32 10.87
C VAL A 309 5.81 8.06 9.37
N CYS A 310 4.70 7.65 8.79
CA CYS A 310 4.59 7.51 7.33
C CYS A 310 3.20 7.96 6.85
N SER A 311 3.16 8.41 5.62
CA SER A 311 1.94 8.82 4.95
C SER A 311 1.86 8.15 3.59
N TYR A 312 0.71 7.59 3.25
CA TYR A 312 0.45 7.05 1.92
C TYR A 312 -0.81 7.61 1.30
N MET A 313 -0.74 7.74 -0.02
CA MET A 313 -1.88 8.04 -0.87
C MET A 313 -2.23 6.80 -1.66
N ASP A 314 -3.49 6.39 -1.59
CA ASP A 314 -4.01 5.19 -2.22
C ASP A 314 -4.69 5.49 -3.56
N GLY A 315 -4.87 4.44 -4.37
CA GLY A 315 -5.61 4.53 -5.63
C GLY A 315 -4.76 4.92 -6.83
N ILE A 316 -3.44 4.97 -6.71
CA ILE A 316 -2.54 5.20 -7.84
C ILE A 316 -2.57 3.97 -8.74
N TYR A 317 -3.02 4.15 -9.98
CA TYR A 317 -3.24 3.03 -10.91
C TYR A 317 -4.03 1.87 -10.25
N SER A 318 -5.12 2.21 -9.54
CA SER A 318 -6.02 1.32 -8.82
C SER A 318 -5.44 0.75 -7.51
N LEU A 319 -4.46 -0.16 -7.56
CA LEU A 319 -3.96 -0.89 -6.38
C LEU A 319 -2.64 -0.36 -5.82
N ASN A 320 -2.04 0.63 -6.45
CA ASN A 320 -0.74 1.14 -6.02
C ASN A 320 -0.89 2.30 -5.06
N THR A 321 0.19 2.55 -4.33
CA THR A 321 0.27 3.63 -3.33
C THR A 321 1.51 4.48 -3.55
N ILE A 322 1.41 5.75 -3.19
CA ILE A 322 2.58 6.62 -3.00
C ILE A 322 2.81 6.72 -1.50
N LEU A 323 4.03 6.43 -1.09
CA LEU A 323 4.46 6.47 0.31
C LEU A 323 5.48 7.58 0.51
N SER A 324 5.39 8.28 1.63
CA SER A 324 6.46 9.15 2.12
C SER A 324 6.67 8.93 3.62
N THR A 325 7.93 8.88 4.02
CA THR A 325 8.39 8.93 5.41
C THR A 325 9.06 10.27 5.73
N ASP A 326 9.02 11.20 4.77
CA ASP A 326 9.54 12.55 4.94
C ASP A 326 8.74 13.29 6.02
N ALA A 327 9.45 13.81 7.02
CA ALA A 327 8.83 14.47 8.17
C ALA A 327 8.00 15.71 7.77
N ILE A 328 8.42 16.44 6.73
CA ILE A 328 7.71 17.62 6.23
C ILE A 328 6.39 17.17 5.59
N ILE A 329 6.41 16.14 4.75
CA ILE A 329 5.22 15.60 4.11
C ILE A 329 4.26 15.03 5.13
N CYS A 330 4.74 14.21 6.07
CA CYS A 330 3.91 13.63 7.11
C CYS A 330 3.24 14.72 7.97
N LYS A 331 3.99 15.77 8.32
CA LYS A 331 3.44 16.92 9.04
C LYS A 331 2.40 17.68 8.23
N MET A 332 2.67 17.96 6.95
CA MET A 332 1.70 18.62 6.06
C MET A 332 0.42 17.79 5.92
N HIS A 333 0.52 16.46 5.78
CA HIS A 333 -0.64 15.58 5.75
C HIS A 333 -1.42 15.60 7.06
N GLU A 334 -0.73 15.57 8.20
CA GLU A 334 -1.41 15.67 9.51
C GLU A 334 -2.16 16.98 9.66
N GLU A 335 -1.54 18.10 9.34
CA GLU A 335 -2.16 19.43 9.36
C GLU A 335 -3.37 19.50 8.42
N TRP A 336 -3.28 18.88 7.26
CA TRP A 336 -4.38 18.79 6.30
C TRP A 336 -5.54 17.95 6.81
N ILE A 337 -5.28 16.79 7.42
CA ILE A 337 -6.29 15.95 8.04
C ILE A 337 -7.03 16.70 9.16
N GLU A 338 -6.29 17.37 10.04
CA GLU A 338 -6.88 18.18 11.11
C GLU A 338 -7.67 19.38 10.56
N SER A 339 -7.23 19.96 9.45
CA SER A 339 -8.00 20.99 8.75
C SER A 339 -9.32 20.42 8.20
N LEU A 340 -9.27 19.27 7.52
CA LEU A 340 -10.43 18.63 6.95
C LEU A 340 -11.46 18.21 8.04
N LYS A 341 -10.95 17.74 9.18
CA LYS A 341 -11.79 17.40 10.34
C LYS A 341 -12.69 18.56 10.78
N ARG A 342 -12.20 19.81 10.72
CA ARG A 342 -13.01 21.01 11.07
C ARG A 342 -14.20 21.22 10.13
N PHE A 343 -14.13 20.69 8.92
CA PHE A 343 -15.20 20.73 7.91
C PHE A 343 -15.98 19.41 7.84
N SER A 344 -15.87 18.57 8.86
CA SER A 344 -16.49 17.25 8.89
C SER A 344 -17.42 17.12 10.11
N THR A 345 -18.44 16.27 9.96
CA THR A 345 -19.40 15.96 11.02
C THR A 345 -19.05 14.59 11.60
N LEU A 346 -18.88 14.48 12.92
CA LEU A 346 -18.71 13.19 13.59
C LEU A 346 -20.00 12.38 13.46
N ILE A 347 -19.89 11.16 12.92
CA ILE A 347 -21.01 10.24 12.70
C ILE A 347 -20.89 8.92 13.47
N SER A 348 -19.73 8.64 14.10
CA SER A 348 -19.57 7.52 15.04
C SER A 348 -19.87 7.97 16.46
N VAL A 349 -20.32 7.04 17.31
CA VAL A 349 -20.63 7.27 18.74
C VAL A 349 -21.71 8.34 18.97
N SER A 350 -21.57 9.49 18.33
CA SER A 350 -22.53 10.62 18.32
C SER A 350 -22.98 10.93 16.88
N GLY A 351 -23.79 11.96 16.69
CA GLY A 351 -24.25 12.38 15.35
C GLY A 351 -25.24 11.42 14.70
N GLU A 352 -26.11 10.78 15.47
CA GLU A 352 -27.07 9.78 14.99
C GLU A 352 -27.95 10.28 13.85
N ILE A 353 -28.42 11.55 13.91
CA ILE A 353 -29.26 12.12 12.85
C ILE A 353 -28.49 12.21 11.53
N ASP A 354 -27.27 12.74 11.56
CA ASP A 354 -26.43 12.86 10.36
C ASP A 354 -26.04 11.50 9.81
N ARG A 355 -25.71 10.55 10.69
CA ARG A 355 -25.41 9.16 10.32
C ARG A 355 -26.59 8.51 9.61
N ARG A 356 -27.78 8.52 10.21
CA ARG A 356 -29.00 7.95 9.63
C ARG A 356 -29.35 8.61 8.30
N SER A 357 -29.26 9.93 8.22
CA SER A 357 -29.52 10.68 7.00
C SER A 357 -28.54 10.28 5.88
N PHE A 358 -27.25 10.19 6.20
CA PHE A 358 -26.23 9.77 5.24
C PHE A 358 -26.49 8.36 4.70
N PHE A 359 -26.63 7.36 5.57
CA PHE A 359 -26.83 5.98 5.14
C PHE A 359 -28.16 5.75 4.44
N SER A 360 -29.23 6.41 4.87
CA SER A 360 -30.52 6.37 4.16
C SER A 360 -30.40 6.92 2.73
N LEU A 361 -29.67 8.02 2.55
CA LEU A 361 -29.41 8.59 1.23
C LEU A 361 -28.59 7.64 0.36
N GLN A 362 -27.52 7.02 0.92
CA GLN A 362 -26.70 6.07 0.17
C GLN A 362 -27.52 4.84 -0.27
N LYS A 363 -28.33 4.26 0.61
CA LYS A 363 -29.20 3.13 0.26
C LYS A 363 -30.15 3.49 -0.88
N LYS A 364 -30.82 4.64 -0.78
CA LYS A 364 -31.71 5.13 -1.83
C LYS A 364 -30.99 5.34 -3.16
N GLN A 365 -29.80 5.94 -3.15
CA GLN A 365 -29.02 6.15 -4.38
C GLN A 365 -28.64 4.82 -5.04
N ILE A 366 -28.27 3.80 -4.27
CA ILE A 366 -27.96 2.47 -4.81
C ILE A 366 -29.21 1.82 -5.42
N GLU A 367 -30.35 1.89 -4.72
CA GLU A 367 -31.62 1.37 -5.22
C GLU A 367 -32.05 2.05 -6.52
N ASP A 368 -31.95 3.39 -6.58
CA ASP A 368 -32.35 4.18 -7.75
C ASP A 368 -31.40 3.97 -8.95
N LEU A 369 -30.08 3.88 -8.73
CA LEU A 369 -29.07 3.83 -9.78
C LEU A 369 -28.76 2.42 -10.28
N LEU A 370 -28.98 1.39 -9.45
CA LEU A 370 -28.79 -0.02 -9.81
C LEU A 370 -30.11 -0.77 -9.99
N SER A 371 -31.22 -0.03 -10.12
CA SER A 371 -32.54 -0.61 -10.43
C SER A 371 -32.56 -1.28 -11.80
#